data_9c6290f11c1d7e95d802ead034dd6903
#
_entry.id   9c6290f11c1d7e95d802ead034dd6903
#
_cell.length_a   1.000
_cell.length_b   1.000
_cell.length_c   1.000
_cell.angle_alpha   90.00
_cell.angle_beta   90.00
_cell.angle_gamma   90.00
#
_symmetry.space_group_name_H-M   'P 1'
#
loop_
_entity.id
_entity.type
_entity.pdbx_description
1 polymer ?
#
loop_
_entity_poly.entity_id
_entity_poly.type
_entity_poly.pdbx_seq_one_letter_code
_entity_poly.pdbx_strand_id
1 'polypeptide(L)'
;NTLEVIMKGFYHYRFLLLDFVHVMRENPNIRAHYLEMEQRRKVQFDQLFQLLIKNEIMREEALPNEYKLLYKRFEIIGNFWMSSAQIENDSLSPNHIDEYSLVMHQAIYPYLTQKGKEEYVRLFSV
;
A
#
# COMPACT_ATOMS: atom_id res chain seq x y z
N ASN A 1 9.02 -1.67 -10.16
CA ASN A 1 8.66 -1.48 -8.77
C ASN A 1 7.24 -1.98 -8.51
N THR A 2 7.09 -2.93 -7.59
CA THR A 2 5.81 -3.58 -7.31
C THR A 2 4.74 -2.62 -6.81
N LEU A 3 5.10 -1.70 -5.91
CA LEU A 3 4.14 -0.72 -5.38
C LEU A 3 3.66 0.23 -6.49
N GLU A 4 4.56 0.65 -7.36
CA GLU A 4 4.20 1.52 -8.48
C GLU A 4 3.23 0.83 -9.44
N VAL A 5 3.45 -0.45 -9.73
CA VAL A 5 2.54 -1.24 -10.59
C VAL A 5 1.16 -1.34 -9.95
N ILE A 6 1.10 -1.59 -8.64
CA ILE A 6 -0.15 -1.65 -7.89
C ILE A 6 -0.88 -0.30 -7.94
N MET A 7 -0.15 0.79 -7.74
CA MET A 7 -0.71 2.14 -7.77
C MET A 7 -1.25 2.51 -9.15
N LYS A 8 -0.55 2.12 -10.21
CA LYS A 8 -1.04 2.30 -11.59
C LYS A 8 -2.31 1.49 -11.86
N GLY A 9 -2.38 0.28 -11.29
CA GLY A 9 -3.59 -0.52 -11.35
C GLY A 9 -4.77 0.17 -10.67
N PHE A 10 -4.55 0.76 -9.49
CA PHE A 10 -5.56 1.55 -8.81
C PHE A 10 -6.03 2.73 -9.66
N TYR A 11 -5.11 3.46 -10.29
CA TYR A 11 -5.47 4.57 -11.18
C TYR A 11 -6.32 4.11 -12.36
N HIS A 12 -5.99 2.96 -12.93
CA HIS A 12 -6.76 2.39 -14.04
C HIS A 12 -8.21 2.12 -13.64
N TYR A 13 -8.43 1.67 -12.40
CA TYR A 13 -9.77 1.39 -11.86
C TYR A 13 -10.28 2.52 -10.96
N ARG A 14 -9.85 3.76 -11.20
CA ARG A 14 -10.12 4.90 -10.32
C ARG A 14 -11.59 5.22 -10.10
N PHE A 15 -12.44 4.94 -11.08
CA PHE A 15 -13.88 5.18 -10.92
C PHE A 15 -14.48 4.33 -9.81
N LEU A 16 -14.02 3.10 -9.66
CA LEU A 16 -14.40 2.22 -8.58
C LEU A 16 -13.90 2.75 -7.23
N LEU A 17 -12.63 3.15 -7.18
CA LEU A 17 -11.98 3.54 -5.92
C LEU A 17 -12.35 4.94 -5.46
N LEU A 18 -12.68 5.86 -6.36
CA LEU A 18 -13.11 7.21 -5.98
C LEU A 18 -14.45 7.22 -5.26
N ASP A 19 -15.28 6.21 -5.50
CA ASP A 19 -16.56 6.07 -4.82
C ASP A 19 -16.62 4.74 -4.06
N PHE A 20 -15.50 4.38 -3.47
CA PHE A 20 -15.24 3.05 -2.94
C PHE A 20 -16.27 2.60 -1.91
N VAL A 21 -16.54 3.45 -0.92
CA VAL A 21 -17.46 3.10 0.17
C VAL A 21 -18.87 2.89 -0.37
N HIS A 22 -19.32 3.76 -1.25
CA HIS A 22 -20.63 3.65 -1.88
C HIS A 22 -20.76 2.37 -2.72
N VAL A 23 -19.75 2.10 -3.55
CA VAL A 23 -19.72 0.89 -4.39
C VAL A 23 -19.80 -0.37 -3.52
N MET A 24 -19.04 -0.40 -2.42
CA MET A 24 -19.05 -1.55 -1.51
C MET A 24 -20.40 -1.72 -0.82
N ARG A 25 -21.05 -0.63 -0.44
CA ARG A 25 -22.38 -0.68 0.20
C ARG A 25 -23.48 -1.14 -0.75
N GLU A 26 -23.44 -0.66 -2.00
CA GLU A 26 -24.49 -0.93 -2.97
C GLU A 26 -24.34 -2.26 -3.70
N ASN A 27 -23.16 -2.89 -3.62
CA ASN A 27 -22.84 -4.10 -4.37
C ASN A 27 -22.27 -5.19 -3.46
N PRO A 28 -23.15 -5.99 -2.79
CA PRO A 28 -22.67 -7.03 -1.86
C PRO A 28 -21.72 -8.05 -2.49
N ASN A 29 -21.92 -8.37 -3.78
CA ASN A 29 -21.04 -9.32 -4.48
C ASN A 29 -19.64 -8.74 -4.69
N ILE A 30 -19.56 -7.46 -5.05
CA ILE A 30 -18.26 -6.77 -5.19
C ILE A 30 -17.58 -6.68 -3.84
N ARG A 31 -18.31 -6.34 -2.80
CA ARG A 31 -17.77 -6.28 -1.44
C ARG A 31 -17.23 -7.64 -0.99
N ALA A 32 -17.96 -8.71 -1.21
CA ALA A 32 -17.52 -10.06 -0.84
C ALA A 32 -16.24 -10.45 -1.57
N HIS A 33 -16.16 -10.14 -2.86
CA HIS A 33 -14.95 -10.40 -3.67
C HIS A 33 -13.76 -9.58 -3.16
N TYR A 34 -13.97 -8.31 -2.86
CA TYR A 34 -12.94 -7.44 -2.29
C TYR A 34 -12.41 -8.00 -0.96
N LEU A 35 -13.29 -8.40 -0.05
CA LEU A 35 -12.89 -8.94 1.24
C LEU A 35 -12.10 -10.24 1.09
N GLU A 36 -12.46 -11.08 0.14
CA GLU A 36 -11.70 -12.28 -0.16
C GLU A 36 -10.30 -11.97 -0.69
N MET A 37 -10.19 -11.00 -1.61
CA MET A 37 -8.89 -10.54 -2.12
C MET A 37 -8.03 -9.96 -1.01
N GLU A 38 -8.61 -9.20 -0.08
CA GLU A 38 -7.89 -8.63 1.05
C GLU A 38 -7.33 -9.70 1.97
N GLN A 39 -8.07 -10.78 2.20
CA GLN A 39 -7.54 -11.90 2.99
C GLN A 39 -6.32 -12.54 2.33
N ARG A 40 -6.35 -12.71 1.02
CA ARG A 40 -5.19 -13.24 0.27
C ARG A 40 -3.99 -12.30 0.38
N ARG A 41 -4.22 -10.99 0.25
CA ARG A 41 -3.14 -9.98 0.37
C ARG A 41 -2.53 -9.98 1.76
N LYS A 42 -3.34 -10.10 2.80
CA LYS A 42 -2.83 -10.18 4.18
C LYS A 42 -1.85 -11.32 4.34
N VAL A 43 -2.20 -12.49 3.81
CA VAL A 43 -1.32 -13.67 3.85
C VAL A 43 -0.03 -13.40 3.07
N GLN A 44 -0.14 -12.85 1.87
CA GLN A 44 1.01 -12.54 1.02
C GLN A 44 1.95 -11.53 1.68
N PHE A 45 1.41 -10.46 2.28
CA PHE A 45 2.23 -9.45 2.95
C PHE A 45 2.86 -9.99 4.22
N ASP A 46 2.16 -10.83 4.97
CA ASP A 46 2.75 -11.48 6.14
C ASP A 46 3.95 -12.34 5.73
N GLN A 47 3.81 -13.13 4.68
CA GLN A 47 4.90 -13.95 4.16
C GLN A 47 6.07 -13.09 3.68
N LEU A 48 5.78 -11.97 3.01
CA LEU A 48 6.80 -11.04 2.56
C LEU A 48 7.54 -10.43 3.74
N PHE A 49 6.83 -9.96 4.76
CA PHE A 49 7.46 -9.38 5.95
C PHE A 49 8.33 -10.39 6.67
N GLN A 50 7.87 -11.64 6.81
CA GLN A 50 8.69 -12.69 7.42
C GLN A 50 9.97 -12.95 6.63
N LEU A 51 9.88 -12.95 5.30
CA LEU A 51 11.04 -13.10 4.45
C LEU A 51 12.02 -11.94 4.60
N LEU A 52 11.51 -10.71 4.66
CA LEU A 52 12.35 -9.50 4.83
C LEU A 52 13.02 -9.47 6.21
N ILE A 53 12.34 -9.93 7.24
CA ILE A 53 12.92 -10.06 8.58
C ILE A 53 14.03 -11.12 8.56
N LYS A 54 13.75 -12.27 7.94
CA LYS A 54 14.73 -13.35 7.83
C LYS A 54 16.00 -12.91 7.11
N ASN A 55 15.86 -12.09 6.08
CA ASN A 55 16.98 -11.59 5.29
C ASN A 55 17.60 -10.31 5.89
N GLU A 56 17.18 -9.94 7.09
CA GLU A 56 17.70 -8.78 7.81
C GLU A 56 17.50 -7.45 7.08
N ILE A 57 16.49 -7.36 6.24
CA ILE A 57 16.08 -6.12 5.58
C ILE A 57 15.12 -5.32 6.46
N MET A 58 14.18 -6.01 7.11
CA MET A 58 13.29 -5.41 8.11
C MET A 58 13.71 -5.86 9.50
N ARG A 59 13.58 -4.96 10.48
CA ARG A 59 13.79 -5.31 11.88
C ARG A 59 12.65 -6.17 12.41
N GLU A 60 12.87 -6.87 13.49
CA GLU A 60 11.80 -7.58 14.18
C GLU A 60 10.79 -6.62 14.79
N GLU A 61 9.59 -7.12 15.06
CA GLU A 61 8.55 -6.30 15.66
C GLU A 61 8.98 -5.76 17.03
N ALA A 62 8.78 -4.47 17.23
CA ALA A 62 9.01 -3.81 18.51
C ALA A 62 7.71 -3.72 19.33
N LEU A 63 6.56 -3.76 18.66
CA LEU A 63 5.23 -3.68 19.26
C LEU A 63 4.41 -4.90 18.87
N PRO A 64 3.45 -5.33 19.72
CA PRO A 64 2.55 -6.43 19.34
C PRO A 64 1.80 -6.13 18.06
N ASN A 65 1.78 -7.08 17.13
CA ASN A 65 1.07 -6.96 15.85
C ASN A 65 1.51 -5.79 14.98
N GLU A 66 2.75 -5.32 15.14
CA GLU A 66 3.24 -4.13 14.46
C GLU A 66 3.12 -4.23 12.94
N TYR A 67 3.51 -5.36 12.35
CA TYR A 67 3.47 -5.53 10.89
C TYR A 67 2.08 -5.85 10.35
N LYS A 68 1.25 -6.45 11.17
CA LYS A 68 -0.17 -6.60 10.84
C LYS A 68 -0.86 -5.24 10.73
N LEU A 69 -0.53 -4.32 11.64
CA LEU A 69 -1.06 -2.97 11.60
C LEU A 69 -0.39 -2.11 10.53
N LEU A 70 0.87 -2.37 10.19
CA LEU A 70 1.52 -1.73 9.04
C LEU A 70 0.79 -2.10 7.74
N TYR A 71 0.44 -3.36 7.57
CA TYR A 71 -0.37 -3.77 6.43
C TYR A 71 -1.71 -3.02 6.39
N LYS A 72 -2.35 -2.85 7.55
CA LYS A 72 -3.61 -2.10 7.63
C LYS A 72 -3.42 -0.65 7.15
N ARG A 73 -2.31 -0.01 7.50
CA ARG A 73 -2.00 1.34 7.00
C ARG A 73 -1.84 1.35 5.48
N PHE A 74 -1.17 0.36 4.92
CA PHE A 74 -1.05 0.23 3.46
C PHE A 74 -2.40 -0.01 2.80
N GLU A 75 -3.25 -0.81 3.40
CA GLU A 75 -4.61 -1.05 2.91
C GLU A 75 -5.42 0.25 2.86
N ILE A 76 -5.37 1.04 3.93
CA ILE A 76 -6.07 2.33 3.98
C ILE A 76 -5.52 3.29 2.92
N ILE A 77 -4.21 3.42 2.82
CA ILE A 77 -3.60 4.26 1.79
C ILE A 77 -4.01 3.80 0.40
N GLY A 78 -3.92 2.50 0.14
CA GLY A 78 -4.27 1.92 -1.17
C GLY A 78 -5.72 2.19 -1.56
N ASN A 79 -6.64 2.10 -0.61
CA ASN A 79 -8.06 2.27 -0.88
C ASN A 79 -8.48 3.74 -1.03
N PHE A 80 -7.78 4.67 -0.39
CA PHE A 80 -8.26 6.05 -0.25
C PHE A 80 -7.29 7.13 -0.75
N TRP A 81 -6.12 6.77 -1.28
CA TRP A 81 -5.16 7.77 -1.75
C TRP A 81 -5.72 8.61 -2.90
N MET A 82 -6.51 8.01 -3.78
CA MET A 82 -7.08 8.77 -4.91
C MET A 82 -8.11 9.79 -4.45
N SER A 83 -8.91 9.43 -3.45
CA SER A 83 -9.85 10.38 -2.84
C SER A 83 -9.10 11.55 -2.21
N SER A 84 -8.00 11.27 -1.50
CA SER A 84 -7.14 12.31 -0.93
C SER A 84 -6.56 13.21 -2.02
N ALA A 85 -6.03 12.60 -3.08
CA ALA A 85 -5.45 13.36 -4.21
C ALA A 85 -6.49 14.24 -4.89
N GLN A 86 -7.73 13.75 -5.03
CA GLN A 86 -8.78 14.51 -5.69
C GLN A 86 -9.30 15.67 -4.83
N ILE A 87 -9.24 15.54 -3.50
CA ILE A 87 -9.57 16.67 -2.61
C ILE A 87 -8.54 17.80 -2.76
N GLU A 88 -7.27 17.47 -2.91
CA GLU A 88 -6.19 18.44 -3.04
C GLU A 88 -6.07 19.02 -4.44
N ASN A 89 -6.58 18.34 -5.46
CA ASN A 89 -6.42 18.69 -6.86
C ASN A 89 -7.76 18.65 -7.59
N ASP A 90 -7.92 19.47 -8.61
CA ASP A 90 -9.17 19.53 -9.38
C ASP A 90 -9.44 18.24 -10.16
N SER A 91 -8.38 17.53 -10.55
CA SER A 91 -8.50 16.28 -11.28
C SER A 91 -7.32 15.36 -10.98
N LEU A 92 -7.54 14.05 -11.11
CA LEU A 92 -6.46 13.09 -11.00
C LEU A 92 -5.66 13.03 -12.29
N SER A 93 -4.33 12.93 -12.15
CA SER A 93 -3.41 12.71 -13.24
C SER A 93 -2.41 11.62 -12.89
N PRO A 94 -1.73 11.02 -13.89
CA PRO A 94 -0.69 10.02 -13.61
C PRO A 94 0.45 10.52 -12.72
N ASN A 95 0.70 11.82 -12.66
CA ASN A 95 1.73 12.40 -11.79
C ASN A 95 1.44 12.16 -10.31
N HIS A 96 0.17 12.06 -9.94
CA HIS A 96 -0.22 11.76 -8.56
C HIS A 96 0.17 10.34 -8.14
N ILE A 97 0.33 9.42 -9.10
CA ILE A 97 0.80 8.06 -8.82
C ILE A 97 2.20 8.10 -8.21
N ASP A 98 3.10 8.90 -8.79
CA ASP A 98 4.47 9.01 -8.29
C ASP A 98 4.50 9.60 -6.88
N GLU A 99 3.72 10.65 -6.64
CA GLU A 99 3.61 11.30 -5.34
C GLU A 99 3.13 10.32 -4.26
N TYR A 100 2.03 9.62 -4.51
CA TYR A 100 1.46 8.71 -3.52
C TYR A 100 2.21 7.37 -3.41
N SER A 101 2.93 6.97 -4.45
CA SER A 101 3.90 5.87 -4.34
C SER A 101 4.98 6.19 -3.33
N LEU A 102 5.46 7.43 -3.29
CA LEU A 102 6.43 7.86 -2.28
C LEU A 102 5.83 7.83 -0.88
N VAL A 103 4.56 8.19 -0.72
CA VAL A 103 3.88 8.09 0.58
C VAL A 103 3.94 6.66 1.10
N MET A 104 3.68 5.66 0.22
CA MET A 104 3.74 4.25 0.61
C MET A 104 5.17 3.76 0.86
N HIS A 105 6.11 4.11 -0.04
CA HIS A 105 7.50 3.68 0.10
C HIS A 105 8.13 4.22 1.38
N GLN A 106 7.93 5.50 1.67
CA GLN A 106 8.52 6.09 2.86
C GLN A 106 7.88 5.57 4.15
N ALA A 107 6.65 5.06 4.08
CA ALA A 107 6.00 4.46 5.24
C ALA A 107 6.70 3.20 5.73
N ILE A 108 7.43 2.49 4.86
CA ILE A 108 8.16 1.29 5.25
C ILE A 108 9.55 1.61 5.83
N TYR A 109 10.11 2.78 5.50
CA TYR A 109 11.50 3.11 5.85
C TYR A 109 11.82 2.97 7.35
N PRO A 110 10.98 3.42 8.29
CA PRO A 110 11.27 3.30 9.72
C PRO A 110 11.39 1.86 10.23
N TYR A 111 10.88 0.90 9.47
CA TYR A 111 10.90 -0.52 9.86
C TYR A 111 12.10 -1.27 9.31
N LEU A 112 12.96 -0.59 8.55
CA LEU A 112 14.12 -1.21 7.93
C LEU A 112 15.29 -1.27 8.90
N THR A 113 16.11 -2.32 8.75
CA THR A 113 17.43 -2.39 9.37
C THR A 113 18.38 -1.42 8.68
N GLN A 114 19.60 -1.26 9.21
CA GLN A 114 20.61 -0.47 8.50
C GLN A 114 20.85 -1.00 7.09
N LYS A 115 20.95 -2.31 6.94
CA LYS A 115 21.08 -2.97 5.64
C LYS A 115 19.88 -2.65 4.72
N GLY A 116 18.67 -2.72 5.27
CA GLY A 116 17.47 -2.39 4.52
C GLY A 116 17.40 -0.94 4.10
N LYS A 117 17.85 -0.02 4.96
CA LYS A 117 17.91 1.41 4.63
C LYS A 117 18.89 1.70 3.51
N GLU A 118 20.04 1.04 3.51
CA GLU A 118 21.01 1.16 2.44
C GLU A 118 20.45 0.65 1.10
N GLU A 119 19.76 -0.48 1.13
CA GLU A 119 19.07 -1.00 -0.04
C GLU A 119 17.98 -0.05 -0.54
N TYR A 120 17.20 0.52 0.37
CA TYR A 120 16.16 1.49 0.04
C TYR A 120 16.73 2.71 -0.68
N VAL A 121 17.80 3.29 -0.13
CA VAL A 121 18.46 4.45 -0.73
C VAL A 121 18.99 4.12 -2.12
N ARG A 122 19.58 2.95 -2.30
CA ARG A 122 20.10 2.51 -3.60
C ARG A 122 18.99 2.37 -4.63
N LEU A 123 17.81 1.86 -4.22
CA LEU A 123 16.70 1.58 -5.15
C LEU A 123 15.86 2.84 -5.46
N PHE A 124 15.74 3.76 -4.51
CA PHE A 124 14.84 4.90 -4.63
C PHE A 124 15.53 6.26 -4.60
N SER A 125 16.83 6.32 -4.44
CA SER A 125 17.61 7.55 -4.65
C SER A 125 17.78 7.81 -6.12
N VAL A 126 17.56 9.01 -6.48
CA VAL A 126 17.79 9.47 -7.85
C VAL A 126 19.02 10.35 -7.86
#